data_aee8c90e3c63281efc2e3a6fbfef6d6e
#
_entry.id   aee8c90e3c63281efc2e3a6fbfef6d6e
#
_cell.length_a   1.000
_cell.length_b   1.000
_cell.length_c   1.000
_cell.angle_alpha   90.00
_cell.angle_beta   90.00
_cell.angle_gamma   90.00
#
_symmetry.space_group_name_H-M   'P 1'
#
loop_
_entity.id
_entity.type
_entity.pdbx_description
1 polymer ?
#
loop_
_entity_poly.entity_id
_entity_poly.type
_entity_poly.pdbx_seq_one_letter_code
_entity_poly.pdbx_strand_id
1 'polypeptide(L)'
;MASGETTIYDLPYPVNSDPVDVAGDIQSLAERIEVILPTIGLPYHTIEVTNDSGATINKADPVYISSYNSTSGKPEVTKSQANDLTTFPVIGLAQSAIGNGSDGVVVISGVFTGVDTSTYTVGDTLYVGSSGGLTATQPITATTNSGVVGVVSKANINGVILVGSFKGNGTWGSMKAGLA
;
A
#
# COMPACT_ATOMS: atom_id res chain seq x y z
N MET A 1 -25.24 -31.00 -8.14
CA MET A 1 -24.03 -30.14 -8.19
C MET A 1 -23.95 -29.56 -9.58
N ALA A 2 -23.82 -28.24 -9.70
CA ALA A 2 -23.55 -27.61 -10.98
C ALA A 2 -22.22 -28.15 -11.50
N SER A 3 -22.19 -28.63 -12.74
CA SER A 3 -21.00 -29.25 -13.32
C SER A 3 -20.20 -28.35 -14.25
N GLY A 4 -20.62 -27.09 -14.37
CA GLY A 4 -19.98 -26.09 -15.21
C GLY A 4 -19.47 -24.90 -14.41
N GLU A 5 -18.31 -24.38 -14.77
CA GLU A 5 -17.68 -23.18 -14.17
C GLU A 5 -17.20 -22.21 -15.24
N THR A 6 -17.24 -20.93 -14.95
CA THR A 6 -16.66 -19.93 -15.85
C THR A 6 -15.15 -19.91 -15.74
N THR A 7 -14.46 -19.79 -16.87
CA THR A 7 -12.98 -19.85 -16.93
C THR A 7 -12.27 -18.63 -16.31
N ILE A 8 -12.97 -17.51 -16.12
CA ILE A 8 -12.36 -16.26 -15.64
C ILE A 8 -12.57 -16.07 -14.13
N TYR A 9 -13.77 -16.42 -13.62
CA TYR A 9 -14.14 -16.17 -12.22
C TYR A 9 -14.52 -17.44 -11.46
N ASP A 10 -14.36 -18.62 -12.10
CA ASP A 10 -14.67 -19.93 -11.49
C ASP A 10 -16.10 -19.98 -10.91
N LEU A 11 -17.02 -19.29 -11.58
CA LEU A 11 -18.43 -19.22 -11.16
C LEU A 11 -19.18 -20.42 -11.71
N PRO A 12 -19.93 -21.16 -10.85
CA PRO A 12 -20.74 -22.27 -11.30
C PRO A 12 -21.87 -21.79 -12.24
N TYR A 13 -22.10 -22.51 -13.31
CA TYR A 13 -23.25 -22.31 -14.18
C TYR A 13 -23.92 -23.65 -14.48
N PRO A 14 -25.26 -23.68 -14.58
CA PRO A 14 -25.97 -24.91 -14.91
C PRO A 14 -25.68 -25.35 -16.36
N VAL A 15 -25.47 -26.62 -16.55
CA VAL A 15 -25.38 -27.25 -17.89
C VAL A 15 -26.65 -28.02 -18.18
N ASN A 16 -26.94 -28.32 -19.46
CA ASN A 16 -28.19 -28.95 -19.88
C ASN A 16 -28.49 -30.33 -19.22
N SER A 17 -27.48 -30.98 -18.60
CA SER A 17 -27.63 -32.22 -17.90
C SER A 17 -27.80 -32.08 -16.37
N ASP A 18 -27.69 -30.88 -15.84
CA ASP A 18 -27.82 -30.66 -14.40
C ASP A 18 -29.30 -30.69 -13.99
N PRO A 19 -29.63 -31.29 -12.84
CA PRO A 19 -30.93 -31.10 -12.24
C PRO A 19 -31.15 -29.59 -11.99
N VAL A 20 -32.35 -29.12 -12.28
CA VAL A 20 -32.69 -27.71 -12.03
C VAL A 20 -32.81 -27.47 -10.51
N ASP A 21 -31.72 -27.04 -9.91
CA ASP A 21 -31.67 -26.56 -8.52
C ASP A 21 -31.36 -25.07 -8.50
N VAL A 22 -32.32 -24.28 -8.94
CA VAL A 22 -32.17 -22.81 -9.02
C VAL A 22 -31.82 -22.18 -7.67
N ALA A 23 -32.32 -22.72 -6.57
CA ALA A 23 -32.06 -22.19 -5.24
C ALA A 23 -30.61 -22.45 -4.81
N GLY A 24 -30.08 -23.66 -5.02
CA GLY A 24 -28.70 -24.00 -4.71
C GLY A 24 -27.70 -23.28 -5.62
N ASP A 25 -28.02 -23.11 -6.89
CA ASP A 25 -27.18 -22.39 -7.84
C ASP A 25 -27.09 -20.90 -7.52
N ILE A 26 -28.23 -20.26 -7.15
CA ILE A 26 -28.25 -18.86 -6.71
C ILE A 26 -27.49 -18.67 -5.40
N GLN A 27 -27.64 -19.59 -4.44
CA GLN A 27 -26.91 -19.54 -3.18
C GLN A 27 -25.39 -19.65 -3.42
N SER A 28 -24.97 -20.63 -4.22
CA SER A 28 -23.55 -20.80 -4.57
C SER A 28 -22.96 -19.56 -5.25
N LEU A 29 -23.71 -18.93 -6.15
CA LEU A 29 -23.32 -17.71 -6.80
C LEU A 29 -23.20 -16.54 -5.81
N ALA A 30 -24.17 -16.38 -4.90
CA ALA A 30 -24.15 -15.35 -3.89
C ALA A 30 -22.96 -15.49 -2.94
N GLU A 31 -22.67 -16.71 -2.45
CA GLU A 31 -21.52 -17.00 -1.60
C GLU A 31 -20.18 -16.68 -2.30
N ARG A 32 -20.06 -16.98 -3.58
CA ARG A 32 -18.85 -16.65 -4.35
C ARG A 32 -18.72 -15.17 -4.63
N ILE A 33 -19.82 -14.47 -4.85
CA ILE A 33 -19.84 -13.01 -4.99
C ILE A 33 -19.43 -12.34 -3.69
N GLU A 34 -19.88 -12.82 -2.53
CA GLU A 34 -19.49 -12.28 -1.22
C GLU A 34 -17.98 -12.43 -0.96
N VAL A 35 -17.34 -13.48 -1.47
CA VAL A 35 -15.88 -13.66 -1.39
C VAL A 35 -15.13 -12.73 -2.35
N ILE A 36 -15.68 -12.48 -3.53
CA ILE A 36 -15.02 -11.68 -4.58
C ILE A 36 -15.21 -10.17 -4.37
N LEU A 37 -16.42 -9.72 -3.96
CA LEU A 37 -16.74 -8.31 -3.79
C LEU A 37 -15.76 -7.54 -2.89
N PRO A 38 -15.30 -8.05 -1.73
CA PRO A 38 -14.30 -7.38 -0.93
C PRO A 38 -12.96 -7.19 -1.65
N THR A 39 -12.68 -8.03 -2.62
CA THR A 39 -11.41 -8.00 -3.38
C THR A 39 -11.48 -7.02 -4.56
N ILE A 40 -12.66 -6.87 -5.18
CA ILE A 40 -12.88 -5.97 -6.32
C ILE A 40 -12.95 -4.50 -5.89
N GLY A 41 -13.39 -4.25 -4.65
CA GLY A 41 -13.62 -2.90 -4.12
C GLY A 41 -12.54 -2.40 -3.18
N LEU A 42 -11.32 -2.94 -3.20
CA LEU A 42 -10.25 -2.42 -2.35
C LEU A 42 -9.98 -0.94 -2.70
N PRO A 43 -10.10 -0.03 -1.74
CA PRO A 43 -9.89 1.40 -1.96
C PRO A 43 -8.42 1.73 -2.21
N TYR A 44 -7.55 0.73 -2.31
CA TYR A 44 -6.11 0.87 -2.47
C TYR A 44 -5.50 -0.28 -3.26
N HIS A 45 -4.36 -0.03 -3.89
CA HIS A 45 -3.53 -1.05 -4.54
C HIS A 45 -2.42 -1.50 -3.61
N THR A 46 -2.11 -2.78 -3.63
CA THR A 46 -1.14 -3.39 -2.74
C THR A 46 -0.15 -4.27 -3.48
N ILE A 47 0.98 -4.54 -2.82
CA ILE A 47 1.97 -5.52 -3.23
C ILE A 47 2.33 -6.41 -2.03
N GLU A 48 2.49 -7.70 -2.26
CA GLU A 48 3.05 -8.61 -1.28
C GLU A 48 4.57 -8.47 -1.22
N VAL A 49 5.11 -8.47 -0.02
CA VAL A 49 6.53 -8.26 0.25
C VAL A 49 7.01 -9.16 1.39
N THR A 50 8.32 -9.33 1.52
CA THR A 50 8.95 -9.92 2.72
C THR A 50 9.72 -8.83 3.47
N ASN A 51 9.63 -8.79 4.78
CA ASN A 51 10.40 -7.86 5.60
C ASN A 51 11.83 -8.40 5.84
N ASP A 52 12.84 -7.71 5.31
CA ASP A 52 14.28 -8.03 5.50
C ASP A 52 15.00 -6.94 6.30
N SER A 53 14.30 -6.18 7.14
CA SER A 53 14.86 -5.03 7.85
C SER A 53 15.63 -5.37 9.13
N GLY A 54 15.65 -6.63 9.56
CA GLY A 54 16.21 -7.03 10.86
C GLY A 54 15.31 -6.69 12.06
N ALA A 55 14.19 -5.99 11.85
CA ALA A 55 13.26 -5.55 12.88
C ALA A 55 11.81 -5.59 12.37
N THR A 56 10.84 -5.37 13.25
CA THR A 56 9.44 -5.24 12.85
C THR A 56 9.22 -3.90 12.12
N ILE A 57 8.62 -3.96 10.95
CA ILE A 57 8.04 -2.81 10.26
C ILE A 57 6.63 -2.63 10.81
N ASN A 58 6.33 -1.45 11.37
CA ASN A 58 5.00 -1.18 11.93
C ASN A 58 4.01 -0.76 10.85
N LYS A 59 2.70 -0.84 11.18
CA LYS A 59 1.65 -0.29 10.32
C LYS A 59 1.93 1.18 10.00
N ALA A 60 1.75 1.56 8.74
CA ALA A 60 1.99 2.89 8.18
C ALA A 60 3.49 3.32 8.16
N ASP A 61 4.44 2.44 8.48
CA ASP A 61 5.84 2.74 8.19
C ASP A 61 6.07 2.81 6.67
N PRO A 62 6.74 3.85 6.16
CA PRO A 62 7.14 3.94 4.76
C PRO A 62 8.28 2.94 4.48
N VAL A 63 8.20 2.26 3.34
CA VAL A 63 9.17 1.23 2.95
C VAL A 63 9.70 1.43 1.54
N TYR A 64 10.91 0.92 1.31
CA TYR A 64 11.54 0.80 0.00
C TYR A 64 11.92 -0.65 -0.28
N ILE A 65 12.15 -1.00 -1.55
CA ILE A 65 12.64 -2.32 -1.93
C ILE A 65 14.15 -2.38 -1.67
N SER A 66 14.58 -3.23 -0.75
CA SER A 66 15.99 -3.45 -0.40
C SER A 66 16.62 -4.54 -1.28
N SER A 67 15.85 -5.59 -1.61
CA SER A 67 16.31 -6.71 -2.45
C SER A 67 15.13 -7.49 -3.04
N TYR A 68 15.41 -8.65 -3.64
CA TYR A 68 14.41 -9.56 -4.17
C TYR A 68 14.73 -11.00 -3.77
N ASN A 69 13.77 -11.67 -3.15
CA ASN A 69 13.90 -13.06 -2.78
C ASN A 69 13.46 -13.97 -3.92
N SER A 70 14.42 -14.57 -4.61
CA SER A 70 14.15 -15.46 -5.74
C SER A 70 13.47 -16.79 -5.33
N THR A 71 13.56 -17.18 -4.06
CA THR A 71 12.94 -18.39 -3.54
C THR A 71 11.45 -18.20 -3.28
N SER A 72 11.08 -17.07 -2.65
CA SER A 72 9.66 -16.72 -2.39
C SER A 72 8.99 -16.02 -3.59
N GLY A 73 9.77 -15.52 -4.54
CA GLY A 73 9.26 -14.74 -5.67
C GLY A 73 8.73 -13.36 -5.27
N LYS A 74 9.18 -12.81 -4.11
CA LYS A 74 8.69 -11.55 -3.56
C LYS A 74 9.81 -10.52 -3.40
N PRO A 75 9.51 -9.23 -3.55
CA PRO A 75 10.44 -8.16 -3.18
C PRO A 75 10.62 -8.13 -1.66
N GLU A 76 11.85 -7.92 -1.24
CA GLU A 76 12.21 -7.68 0.15
C GLU A 76 12.22 -6.18 0.43
N VAL A 77 11.69 -5.81 1.60
CA VAL A 77 11.51 -4.40 1.96
C VAL A 77 12.15 -4.08 3.32
N THR A 78 12.58 -2.84 3.40
CA THR A 78 13.11 -2.23 4.64
C THR A 78 12.49 -0.85 4.83
N LYS A 79 12.54 -0.29 6.03
CA LYS A 79 12.00 1.05 6.32
C LYS A 79 12.77 2.13 5.56
N SER A 80 12.04 3.06 4.95
CA SER A 80 12.62 4.27 4.37
C SER A 80 12.90 5.31 5.46
N GLN A 81 14.00 6.05 5.32
CA GLN A 81 14.42 7.12 6.22
C GLN A 81 14.91 8.31 5.41
N ALA A 82 14.39 9.51 5.71
CA ALA A 82 14.75 10.69 4.92
C ALA A 82 16.22 11.11 5.06
N ASN A 83 16.87 10.75 6.15
CA ASN A 83 18.29 11.02 6.36
C ASN A 83 19.24 9.97 5.73
N ASP A 84 18.70 8.94 5.09
CA ASP A 84 19.46 7.93 4.37
C ASP A 84 18.98 7.83 2.92
N LEU A 85 19.75 8.42 2.01
CA LEU A 85 19.42 8.48 0.58
C LEU A 85 19.39 7.11 -0.10
N THR A 86 20.01 6.09 0.51
CA THR A 86 20.03 4.72 -0.02
C THR A 86 18.70 3.99 0.21
N THR A 87 17.83 4.53 1.10
CA THR A 87 16.52 3.95 1.44
C THR A 87 15.38 4.50 0.56
N PHE A 88 15.70 4.93 -0.65
CA PHE A 88 14.76 5.47 -1.64
C PHE A 88 14.91 4.77 -3.00
N PRO A 89 13.85 4.78 -3.82
CA PRO A 89 12.55 5.44 -3.63
C PRO A 89 11.64 4.70 -2.63
N VAL A 90 10.84 5.47 -1.88
CA VAL A 90 9.74 4.89 -1.09
C VAL A 90 8.66 4.34 -2.04
N ILE A 91 8.19 3.12 -1.78
CA ILE A 91 7.18 2.47 -2.62
C ILE A 91 5.77 2.52 -2.03
N GLY A 92 5.63 2.71 -0.73
CA GLY A 92 4.33 2.73 -0.06
C GLY A 92 4.44 2.60 1.44
N LEU A 93 3.30 2.28 2.07
CA LEU A 93 3.12 2.12 3.51
C LEU A 93 2.79 0.68 3.87
N ALA A 94 3.39 0.15 4.92
CA ALA A 94 3.03 -1.16 5.46
C ALA A 94 1.56 -1.18 5.92
N GLN A 95 0.77 -2.14 5.41
CA GLN A 95 -0.66 -2.24 5.72
C GLN A 95 -0.93 -2.63 7.18
N SER A 96 -0.06 -3.47 7.72
CA SER A 96 -0.06 -3.95 9.11
C SER A 96 1.37 -4.11 9.60
N ALA A 97 1.57 -4.49 10.85
CA ALA A 97 2.89 -4.84 11.34
C ALA A 97 3.41 -6.10 10.61
N ILE A 98 4.67 -6.06 10.16
CA ILE A 98 5.35 -7.15 9.45
C ILE A 98 6.59 -7.51 10.25
N GLY A 99 6.60 -8.71 10.86
CA GLY A 99 7.77 -9.21 11.60
C GLY A 99 8.97 -9.43 10.68
N ASN A 100 10.18 -9.35 11.25
CA ASN A 100 11.39 -9.65 10.47
C ASN A 100 11.36 -11.06 9.87
N GLY A 101 11.71 -11.20 8.61
CA GLY A 101 11.65 -12.45 7.85
C GLY A 101 10.23 -12.93 7.49
N SER A 102 9.19 -12.15 7.84
CA SER A 102 7.80 -12.49 7.55
C SER A 102 7.28 -11.81 6.30
N ASP A 103 6.31 -12.44 5.67
CA ASP A 103 5.56 -11.84 4.57
C ASP A 103 4.53 -10.83 5.10
N GLY A 104 4.26 -9.83 4.28
CA GLY A 104 3.29 -8.79 4.57
C GLY A 104 2.82 -8.07 3.31
N VAL A 105 2.03 -7.02 3.52
CA VAL A 105 1.42 -6.27 2.43
C VAL A 105 1.76 -4.79 2.57
N VAL A 106 2.11 -4.17 1.45
CA VAL A 106 2.39 -2.73 1.34
C VAL A 106 1.32 -2.07 0.47
N VAL A 107 0.73 -0.99 0.97
CA VAL A 107 -0.20 -0.14 0.22
C VAL A 107 0.62 0.83 -0.62
N ILE A 108 0.50 0.74 -1.95
CA ILE A 108 1.26 1.56 -2.91
C ILE A 108 0.47 2.76 -3.41
N SER A 109 -0.86 2.70 -3.39
CA SER A 109 -1.72 3.83 -3.75
C SER A 109 -3.16 3.62 -3.26
N GLY A 110 -3.90 4.71 -3.08
CA GLY A 110 -5.33 4.71 -2.74
C GLY A 110 -5.65 5.14 -1.31
N VAL A 111 -6.80 4.76 -0.79
CA VAL A 111 -7.34 5.21 0.51
C VAL A 111 -6.91 4.26 1.62
N PHE A 112 -5.93 4.64 2.41
CA PHE A 112 -5.43 3.83 3.53
C PHE A 112 -6.06 4.29 4.86
N THR A 113 -6.74 3.37 5.55
CA THR A 113 -7.57 3.65 6.73
C THR A 113 -7.00 3.06 8.02
N GLY A 114 -7.52 3.53 9.17
CA GLY A 114 -7.18 3.01 10.48
C GLY A 114 -5.74 3.31 10.89
N VAL A 115 -5.22 4.46 10.47
CA VAL A 115 -3.93 5.01 10.87
C VAL A 115 -4.16 6.15 11.84
N ASP A 116 -3.37 6.24 12.91
CA ASP A 116 -3.44 7.39 13.80
C ASP A 116 -2.84 8.62 13.08
N THR A 117 -3.71 9.54 12.72
CA THR A 117 -3.38 10.82 12.10
C THR A 117 -3.83 11.99 12.95
N SER A 118 -4.08 11.77 14.25
CA SER A 118 -4.62 12.79 15.17
C SER A 118 -3.67 13.97 15.40
N THR A 119 -2.37 13.77 15.16
CA THR A 119 -1.33 14.81 15.28
C THR A 119 -1.18 15.69 14.03
N TYR A 120 -1.88 15.34 12.95
CA TYR A 120 -1.85 16.07 11.68
C TYR A 120 -3.14 16.85 11.44
N THR A 121 -3.12 17.70 10.43
CA THR A 121 -4.30 18.42 9.93
C THR A 121 -4.78 17.82 8.60
N VAL A 122 -6.07 17.87 8.34
CA VAL A 122 -6.62 17.47 7.04
C VAL A 122 -6.00 18.32 5.93
N GLY A 123 -5.50 17.65 4.88
CA GLY A 123 -4.78 18.27 3.78
C GLY A 123 -3.26 18.32 3.96
N ASP A 124 -2.73 17.96 5.13
CA ASP A 124 -1.28 17.88 5.32
C ASP A 124 -0.67 16.87 4.36
N THR A 125 0.41 17.27 3.69
CA THR A 125 1.26 16.37 2.92
C THR A 125 2.16 15.59 3.88
N LEU A 126 2.17 14.27 3.75
CA LEU A 126 3.01 13.39 4.56
C LEU A 126 4.26 12.98 3.80
N TYR A 127 5.38 13.11 4.48
CA TYR A 127 6.72 12.76 4.02
C TYR A 127 7.30 11.62 4.84
N VAL A 128 8.33 10.99 4.32
CA VAL A 128 9.17 10.08 5.11
C VAL A 128 9.89 10.90 6.18
N GLY A 129 9.81 10.45 7.43
CA GLY A 129 10.51 11.08 8.55
C GLY A 129 12.02 10.82 8.51
N SER A 130 12.80 11.68 9.18
CA SER A 130 14.27 11.59 9.18
C SER A 130 14.80 10.24 9.66
N SER A 131 14.15 9.62 10.64
CA SER A 131 14.52 8.29 11.19
C SER A 131 13.46 7.23 10.86
N GLY A 132 12.71 7.39 9.79
CA GLY A 132 11.56 6.57 9.44
C GLY A 132 10.24 7.12 9.97
N GLY A 133 9.12 6.40 9.70
CA GLY A 133 7.77 6.89 10.01
C GLY A 133 7.33 8.05 9.11
N LEU A 134 6.23 8.69 9.50
CA LEU A 134 5.61 9.79 8.75
C LEU A 134 5.81 11.13 9.45
N THR A 135 5.92 12.20 8.66
CA THR A 135 5.97 13.59 9.14
C THR A 135 5.24 14.53 8.20
N ALA A 136 4.58 15.55 8.73
CA ALA A 136 4.02 16.64 7.93
C ALA A 136 5.06 17.75 7.64
N THR A 137 6.20 17.72 8.32
CA THR A 137 7.31 18.65 8.07
C THR A 137 8.20 18.07 6.98
N GLN A 138 8.31 18.76 5.85
CA GLN A 138 9.17 18.34 4.76
C GLN A 138 10.65 18.33 5.20
N PRO A 139 11.35 17.18 5.12
CA PRO A 139 12.79 17.13 5.38
C PRO A 139 13.55 17.86 4.29
N ILE A 140 14.15 19.03 4.63
CA ILE A 140 14.84 19.90 3.66
C ILE A 140 16.26 20.15 4.16
N THR A 141 17.16 19.20 3.94
CA THR A 141 18.60 19.41 4.17
C THR A 141 19.38 18.89 2.96
N ALA A 142 20.63 19.27 2.84
CA ALA A 142 21.50 18.79 1.74
C ALA A 142 21.69 17.24 1.75
N THR A 143 21.38 16.61 2.88
CA THR A 143 21.56 15.15 3.10
C THR A 143 20.26 14.40 3.30
N THR A 144 19.09 15.05 3.09
CA THR A 144 17.78 14.40 3.24
C THR A 144 17.03 14.33 1.91
N ASN A 145 16.19 13.31 1.79
CA ASN A 145 15.26 13.16 0.68
C ASN A 145 13.82 13.40 1.19
N SER A 146 13.10 14.27 0.54
CA SER A 146 11.69 14.56 0.85
C SER A 146 10.76 13.65 0.06
N GLY A 147 10.76 12.34 0.39
CA GLY A 147 9.84 11.40 -0.23
C GLY A 147 8.40 11.68 0.23
N VAL A 148 7.55 12.13 -0.70
CA VAL A 148 6.10 12.27 -0.45
C VAL A 148 5.45 10.90 -0.44
N VAL A 149 4.67 10.62 0.60
CA VAL A 149 3.99 9.32 0.79
C VAL A 149 2.49 9.45 0.56
N GLY A 150 1.89 10.57 0.93
CA GLY A 150 0.46 10.76 0.82
C GLY A 150 -0.03 12.08 1.38
N VAL A 151 -1.35 12.19 1.51
CA VAL A 151 -2.05 13.35 2.08
C VAL A 151 -3.04 12.88 3.14
N VAL A 152 -3.13 13.60 4.26
CA VAL A 152 -4.12 13.34 5.31
C VAL A 152 -5.51 13.70 4.82
N SER A 153 -6.38 12.70 4.68
CA SER A 153 -7.79 12.89 4.29
C SER A 153 -8.71 13.01 5.50
N LYS A 154 -8.37 12.37 6.62
CA LYS A 154 -9.09 12.44 7.88
C LYS A 154 -8.11 12.46 9.03
N ALA A 155 -8.08 13.52 9.83
CA ALA A 155 -7.26 13.66 11.03
C ALA A 155 -8.02 13.08 12.24
N ASN A 156 -7.63 11.89 12.68
CA ASN A 156 -8.27 11.17 13.78
C ASN A 156 -7.37 10.00 14.24
N ILE A 157 -7.63 9.42 15.43
CA ILE A 157 -6.98 8.19 15.90
C ILE A 157 -7.25 7.01 14.95
N ASN A 158 -8.42 6.99 14.30
CA ASN A 158 -8.75 6.12 13.18
C ASN A 158 -8.84 6.96 11.91
N GLY A 159 -7.73 7.56 11.53
CA GLY A 159 -7.63 8.47 10.43
C GLY A 159 -7.47 7.78 9.08
N VAL A 160 -7.32 8.62 8.04
CA VAL A 160 -7.25 8.19 6.64
C VAL A 160 -6.14 8.97 5.93
N ILE A 161 -5.31 8.23 5.21
CA ILE A 161 -4.27 8.77 4.32
C ILE A 161 -4.60 8.39 2.88
N LEU A 162 -4.57 9.35 1.98
CA LEU A 162 -4.50 9.08 0.54
C LEU A 162 -3.04 8.80 0.19
N VAL A 163 -2.72 7.54 -0.05
CA VAL A 163 -1.36 7.11 -0.43
C VAL A 163 -1.17 7.29 -1.92
N GLY A 164 -0.02 7.82 -2.33
CA GLY A 164 0.33 7.98 -3.73
C GLY A 164 1.50 8.96 -3.91
N SER A 165 2.13 8.89 -5.08
CA SER A 165 3.13 9.87 -5.49
C SER A 165 2.44 11.14 -5.96
N PHE A 166 2.06 11.99 -5.03
CA PHE A 166 1.66 13.35 -5.38
C PHE A 166 2.93 14.13 -5.73
N LYS A 167 3.04 14.63 -6.96
CA LYS A 167 4.01 15.68 -7.27
C LYS A 167 3.62 16.87 -6.39
N GLY A 168 4.28 17.02 -5.25
CA GLY A 168 4.27 18.29 -4.57
C GLY A 168 4.67 19.35 -5.60
N ASN A 169 4.08 20.52 -5.54
CA ASN A 169 4.56 21.72 -6.25
C ASN A 169 5.95 22.08 -5.70
N GLY A 170 6.90 21.16 -5.82
CA GLY A 170 8.29 21.50 -5.79
C GLY A 170 8.46 22.46 -6.95
N THR A 171 8.49 23.74 -6.65
CA THR A 171 9.23 24.65 -7.49
C THR A 171 10.51 23.91 -7.79
N TRP A 172 10.70 23.54 -9.03
CA TRP A 172 12.03 23.32 -9.60
C TRP A 172 12.71 24.67 -9.40
N GLY A 173 13.03 24.93 -8.12
CA GLY A 173 13.77 26.08 -7.70
C GLY A 173 15.06 26.01 -8.44
N SER A 174 15.06 26.72 -9.55
CA SER A 174 16.21 27.46 -9.98
C SER A 174 17.54 26.73 -9.72
N MET A 175 17.84 25.71 -10.48
CA MET A 175 19.20 25.57 -10.94
C MET A 175 19.48 26.71 -11.93
N LYS A 176 19.47 27.92 -11.43
CA LYS A 176 20.30 28.94 -12.00
C LYS A 176 21.72 28.60 -11.58
N ALA A 177 22.34 27.70 -12.33
CA ALA A 177 23.77 27.67 -12.42
C ALA A 177 24.21 29.12 -12.67
N GLY A 178 24.88 29.70 -11.73
CA GLY A 178 25.70 30.87 -11.96
C GLY A 178 26.79 30.47 -12.94
N LEU A 179 26.56 30.69 -14.21
CA LEU A 179 27.61 30.86 -15.19
C LEU A 179 27.98 32.33 -15.12
N ALA A 180 29.05 32.60 -14.44
CA ALA A 180 29.90 33.77 -14.60
C ALA A 180 31.33 33.28 -14.54
#